data_2818b71def424af06bc532abb54ff770
#
_entry.id   2818b71def424af06bc532abb54ff770
#
_cell.length_a   1.000
_cell.length_b   1.000
_cell.length_c   1.000
_cell.angle_alpha   90.00
_cell.angle_beta   90.00
_cell.angle_gamma   90.00
#
_symmetry.space_group_name_H-M   'P 1'
#
loop_
_entity.id
_entity.type
_entity.pdbx_description
1 polymer ?
#
loop_
_entity_poly.entity_id
_entity_poly.type
_entity_poly.pdbx_seq_one_letter_code
_entity_poly.pdbx_strand_id
1 'polypeptide(L)'
;MGEEALAATEKRARRQNALIVFEDESGVSLLPSVRATWAPRGQTPVLRHRFNWKRLSLAGALAYEPDGSDAHLVFELRPGAYNDETLIEFLIDLNDIEQRPVLLIWDGLPAHRSRRMNDWVATQRDWLSVEQLPGYAPDLNPLEQAWGNLKSQELANLCRDSIDAVADMAEDGLNRIGTDAELCFAFLRHSGLRL
;
A
#
# COMPACT_ATOMS: atom_id res chain seq x y z
N MET A 1 -7.20 6.09 14.33
CA MET A 1 -8.47 6.72 13.92
C MET A 1 -9.59 5.84 14.47
N GLY A 2 -10.54 6.37 15.26
CA GLY A 2 -11.65 5.55 15.75
C GLY A 2 -12.79 5.50 14.72
N GLU A 3 -13.77 4.61 14.89
CA GLU A 3 -14.94 4.50 14.00
C GLU A 3 -15.65 5.84 13.75
N GLU A 4 -15.73 6.70 14.78
CA GLU A 4 -16.33 8.05 14.63
C GLU A 4 -15.54 8.97 13.69
N ALA A 5 -14.20 8.89 13.72
CA ALA A 5 -13.35 9.71 12.85
C ALA A 5 -13.46 9.22 11.40
N LEU A 6 -13.48 7.91 11.16
CA LEU A 6 -13.67 7.38 9.81
C LEU A 6 -15.06 7.72 9.26
N ALA A 7 -16.12 7.63 10.09
CA ALA A 7 -17.47 8.02 9.67
C ALA A 7 -17.58 9.52 9.29
N ALA A 8 -16.80 10.38 9.94
CA ALA A 8 -16.71 11.79 9.55
C ALA A 8 -15.96 11.98 8.22
N THR A 9 -14.89 11.22 8.04
CA THR A 9 -14.08 11.14 6.81
C THR A 9 -14.94 10.66 5.63
N GLU A 10 -15.68 9.58 5.80
CA GLU A 10 -16.62 9.05 4.80
C GLU A 10 -17.68 10.10 4.40
N LYS A 11 -18.34 10.73 5.36
CA LYS A 11 -19.32 11.78 5.08
C LYS A 11 -18.72 12.95 4.30
N ARG A 12 -17.46 13.29 4.57
CA ARG A 12 -16.74 14.33 3.84
C ARG A 12 -16.43 13.88 2.43
N ALA A 13 -15.91 12.65 2.25
CA ALA A 13 -15.61 12.07 0.96
C ALA A 13 -16.87 11.99 0.08
N ARG A 14 -17.99 11.49 0.60
CA ARG A 14 -19.28 11.46 -0.12
C ARG A 14 -19.74 12.83 -0.58
N ARG A 15 -19.62 13.86 0.27
CA ARG A 15 -20.02 15.24 -0.10
C ARG A 15 -19.14 15.83 -1.20
N GLN A 16 -17.88 15.46 -1.24
CA GLN A 16 -16.89 15.95 -2.20
C GLN A 16 -16.78 15.05 -3.43
N ASN A 17 -17.50 13.94 -3.49
CA ASN A 17 -17.31 12.86 -4.46
C ASN A 17 -15.82 12.44 -4.58
N ALA A 18 -15.14 12.36 -3.43
CA ALA A 18 -13.72 12.06 -3.31
C ALA A 18 -13.51 10.58 -3.01
N LEU A 19 -12.49 9.96 -3.60
CA LEU A 19 -12.01 8.66 -3.17
C LEU A 19 -11.43 8.73 -1.75
N ILE A 20 -11.61 7.66 -0.98
CA ILE A 20 -10.90 7.46 0.28
C ILE A 20 -9.70 6.59 -0.03
N VAL A 21 -8.50 7.15 0.10
CA VAL A 21 -7.26 6.49 -0.30
C VAL A 21 -6.35 6.33 0.92
N PHE A 22 -6.00 5.09 1.22
CA PHE A 22 -4.93 4.80 2.17
C PHE A 22 -3.62 4.64 1.40
N GLU A 23 -2.58 5.29 1.87
CA GLU A 23 -1.25 5.24 1.28
C GLU A 23 -0.25 4.67 2.29
N ASP A 24 0.72 3.90 1.79
CA ASP A 24 1.80 3.32 2.57
C ASP A 24 2.94 2.81 1.68
N GLU A 25 4.13 2.69 2.26
CA GLU A 25 5.29 2.14 1.58
C GLU A 25 5.72 0.81 2.20
N SER A 26 6.27 -0.03 1.36
CA SER A 26 6.84 -1.31 1.75
C SER A 26 8.11 -1.62 0.97
N GLY A 27 8.61 -2.83 1.09
CA GLY A 27 9.77 -3.26 0.32
C GLY A 27 9.75 -4.75 0.00
N VAL A 28 10.34 -5.07 -1.15
CA VAL A 28 10.65 -6.43 -1.57
C VAL A 28 12.15 -6.61 -1.69
N SER A 29 12.61 -7.82 -1.44
CA SER A 29 14.04 -8.13 -1.39
C SER A 29 14.32 -9.42 -2.16
N LEU A 30 15.51 -9.48 -2.75
CA LEU A 30 16.02 -10.71 -3.33
C LEU A 30 16.30 -11.80 -2.28
N LEU A 31 16.44 -11.42 -1.01
CA LEU A 31 16.47 -12.39 0.08
C LEU A 31 15.07 -12.96 0.29
N PRO A 32 14.89 -14.29 0.23
CA PRO A 32 13.58 -14.90 0.35
C PRO A 32 12.96 -14.65 1.73
N SER A 33 11.69 -14.30 1.75
CA SER A 33 10.90 -14.30 2.97
C SER A 33 10.60 -15.73 3.38
N VAL A 34 11.34 -16.26 4.37
CA VAL A 34 11.20 -17.64 4.82
C VAL A 34 9.90 -17.79 5.60
N ARG A 35 9.03 -18.68 5.14
CA ARG A 35 7.75 -19.00 5.77
C ARG A 35 7.62 -20.51 5.97
N ALA A 36 6.88 -20.91 7.00
CA ALA A 36 6.53 -22.30 7.19
C ALA A 36 5.75 -22.84 5.98
N THR A 37 6.08 -24.04 5.54
CA THR A 37 5.40 -24.72 4.43
C THR A 37 5.23 -26.20 4.74
N TRP A 38 4.36 -26.86 3.99
CA TRP A 38 4.12 -28.27 4.12
C TRP A 38 5.18 -29.09 3.39
N ALA A 39 5.62 -30.19 4.02
CA ALA A 39 6.52 -31.16 3.39
C ALA A 39 6.19 -32.56 3.89
N PRO A 40 6.57 -33.61 3.14
CA PRO A 40 6.48 -34.98 3.63
C PRO A 40 7.25 -35.16 4.94
N ARG A 41 6.74 -36.02 5.82
CA ARG A 41 7.40 -36.28 7.10
C ARG A 41 8.84 -36.77 6.90
N GLY A 42 9.77 -36.12 7.60
CA GLY A 42 11.21 -36.39 7.51
C GLY A 42 11.94 -35.71 6.34
N GLN A 43 11.24 -34.90 5.54
CA GLN A 43 11.83 -34.15 4.41
C GLN A 43 11.73 -32.65 4.70
N THR A 44 12.72 -32.06 5.34
CA THR A 44 12.75 -30.62 5.59
C THR A 44 12.96 -29.87 4.27
N PRO A 45 12.10 -28.91 3.91
CA PRO A 45 12.32 -28.07 2.74
C PRO A 45 13.61 -27.28 2.85
N VAL A 46 14.39 -27.21 1.78
CA VAL A 46 15.64 -26.47 1.71
C VAL A 46 15.53 -25.38 0.66
N LEU A 47 15.61 -24.13 1.08
CA LEU A 47 15.69 -22.99 0.18
C LEU A 47 17.16 -22.78 -0.23
N ARG A 48 17.38 -22.67 -1.52
CA ARG A 48 18.71 -22.35 -2.08
C ARG A 48 18.59 -21.01 -2.81
N HIS A 49 19.32 -20.01 -2.37
CA HIS A 49 19.37 -18.71 -3.02
C HIS A 49 20.81 -18.16 -3.01
N ARG A 50 21.09 -17.25 -3.93
CA ARG A 50 22.32 -16.45 -3.89
C ARG A 50 22.17 -15.35 -2.87
N PHE A 51 23.14 -15.19 -2.00
CA PHE A 51 23.15 -14.11 -1.02
C PHE A 51 23.35 -12.76 -1.73
N ASN A 52 22.27 -11.97 -1.78
CA ASN A 52 22.28 -10.67 -2.44
C ASN A 52 21.31 -9.72 -1.72
N TRP A 53 21.77 -8.51 -1.44
CA TRP A 53 21.04 -7.50 -0.67
C TRP A 53 20.18 -6.56 -1.54
N LYS A 54 20.03 -6.84 -2.84
CA LYS A 54 19.18 -6.01 -3.70
C LYS A 54 17.75 -5.99 -3.19
N ARG A 55 17.17 -4.81 -3.22
CA ARG A 55 15.78 -4.56 -2.81
C ARG A 55 15.16 -3.50 -3.71
N LEU A 56 13.85 -3.50 -3.77
CA LEU A 56 13.01 -2.44 -4.33
C LEU A 56 12.06 -1.94 -3.25
N SER A 57 11.68 -0.68 -3.35
CA SER A 57 10.60 -0.11 -2.55
C SER A 57 9.31 -0.13 -3.33
N LEU A 58 8.21 -0.28 -2.60
CA LEU A 58 6.85 -0.23 -3.08
C LEU A 58 6.19 1.01 -2.47
N ALA A 59 5.42 1.75 -3.25
CA ALA A 59 4.37 2.62 -2.75
C ALA A 59 3.03 2.06 -3.21
N GLY A 60 2.02 2.18 -2.38
CA GLY A 60 0.66 1.74 -2.67
C GLY A 60 -0.37 2.76 -2.23
N ALA A 61 -1.41 2.91 -3.03
CA ALA A 61 -2.58 3.71 -2.74
C ALA A 61 -3.81 2.81 -2.91
N LEU A 62 -4.38 2.38 -1.80
CA LEU A 62 -5.58 1.54 -1.77
C LEU A 62 -6.80 2.45 -1.73
N ALA A 63 -7.48 2.56 -2.85
CA ALA A 63 -8.58 3.47 -3.10
C ALA A 63 -9.93 2.78 -2.91
N TYR A 64 -10.84 3.48 -2.24
CA TYR A 64 -12.22 3.02 -1.97
C TYR A 64 -13.22 4.06 -2.43
N GLU A 65 -14.26 3.62 -3.12
CA GLU A 65 -15.45 4.45 -3.31
C GLU A 65 -16.11 4.73 -1.96
N PRO A 66 -16.48 6.00 -1.69
CA PRO A 66 -17.05 6.36 -0.39
C PRO A 66 -18.42 5.73 -0.11
N ASP A 67 -19.10 5.19 -1.12
CA ASP A 67 -20.35 4.45 -0.99
C ASP A 67 -20.15 2.94 -0.83
N GLY A 68 -18.89 2.46 -0.85
CA GLY A 68 -18.57 1.05 -0.72
C GLY A 68 -18.83 0.22 -1.98
N SER A 69 -19.01 0.86 -3.14
CA SER A 69 -19.36 0.15 -4.39
C SER A 69 -18.16 -0.48 -5.08
N ASP A 70 -16.96 0.07 -4.89
CA ASP A 70 -15.74 -0.41 -5.53
C ASP A 70 -14.48 -0.08 -4.71
N ALA A 71 -13.42 -0.84 -4.96
CA ALA A 71 -12.09 -0.61 -4.39
C ALA A 71 -11.01 -1.15 -5.33
N HIS A 72 -9.89 -0.46 -5.41
CA HIS A 72 -8.75 -0.87 -6.24
C HIS A 72 -7.41 -0.39 -5.64
N LEU A 73 -6.29 -0.89 -6.17
CA LEU A 73 -4.95 -0.55 -5.73
C LEU A 73 -4.16 0.09 -6.88
N VAL A 74 -3.66 1.29 -6.65
CA VAL A 74 -2.60 1.91 -7.47
C VAL A 74 -1.27 1.67 -6.77
N PHE A 75 -0.22 1.31 -7.51
CA PHE A 75 1.09 1.01 -6.93
C PHE A 75 2.24 1.35 -7.86
N GLU A 76 3.40 1.57 -7.28
CA GLU A 76 4.67 1.76 -7.99
C GLU A 76 5.77 0.94 -7.31
N LEU A 77 6.66 0.35 -8.12
CA LEU A 77 7.91 -0.25 -7.67
C LEU A 77 9.08 0.57 -8.16
N ARG A 78 10.05 0.85 -7.27
CA ARG A 78 11.24 1.61 -7.65
C ARG A 78 12.50 1.16 -6.91
N PRO A 79 13.70 1.35 -7.51
CA PRO A 79 14.96 1.24 -6.78
C PRO A 79 15.10 2.37 -5.75
N GLY A 80 15.74 2.08 -4.62
CA GLY A 80 15.96 3.06 -3.57
C GLY A 80 14.75 3.21 -2.63
N ALA A 81 14.90 4.07 -1.63
CA ALA A 81 13.83 4.36 -0.68
C ALA A 81 12.95 5.52 -1.19
N TYR A 82 11.68 5.52 -0.82
CA TYR A 82 10.84 6.68 -0.98
C TYR A 82 11.30 7.81 -0.06
N ASN A 83 11.20 9.02 -0.56
CA ASN A 83 11.39 10.26 0.15
C ASN A 83 10.28 11.26 -0.25
N ASP A 84 10.29 12.46 0.28
CA ASP A 84 9.26 13.45 -0.03
C ASP A 84 9.13 13.80 -1.52
N GLU A 85 10.24 13.82 -2.27
CA GLU A 85 10.22 14.08 -3.72
C GLU A 85 9.56 12.96 -4.49
N THR A 86 9.97 11.72 -4.23
CA THR A 86 9.46 10.53 -4.93
C THR A 86 8.03 10.17 -4.53
N LEU A 87 7.62 10.52 -3.31
CA LEU A 87 6.21 10.40 -2.91
C LEU A 87 5.33 11.46 -3.59
N ILE A 88 5.85 12.68 -3.78
CA ILE A 88 5.15 13.70 -4.56
C ILE A 88 4.95 13.22 -6.01
N GLU A 89 5.98 12.61 -6.63
CA GLU A 89 5.85 12.01 -7.96
C GLU A 89 4.73 10.96 -8.00
N PHE A 90 4.75 10.02 -7.06
CA PHE A 90 3.70 9.00 -6.93
C PHE A 90 2.28 9.59 -6.76
N LEU A 91 2.15 10.66 -5.96
CA LEU A 91 0.85 11.32 -5.77
C LEU A 91 0.40 12.09 -7.02
N ILE A 92 1.32 12.61 -7.83
CA ILE A 92 0.99 13.21 -9.13
C ILE A 92 0.46 12.13 -10.08
N ASP A 93 1.15 10.98 -10.17
CA ASP A 93 0.71 9.86 -10.98
C ASP A 93 -0.65 9.32 -10.52
N LEU A 94 -0.88 9.24 -9.21
CA LEU A 94 -2.19 8.90 -8.65
C LEU A 94 -3.28 9.87 -9.11
N ASN A 95 -3.02 11.18 -9.09
CA ASN A 95 -3.98 12.18 -9.56
C ASN A 95 -4.27 12.04 -11.07
N ASP A 96 -3.24 11.73 -11.87
CA ASP A 96 -3.39 11.54 -13.31
C ASP A 96 -4.20 10.27 -13.65
N ILE A 97 -4.13 9.25 -12.81
CA ILE A 97 -4.93 8.02 -12.94
C ILE A 97 -6.38 8.27 -12.51
N GLU A 98 -6.60 8.84 -11.34
CA GLU A 98 -7.92 8.96 -10.72
C GLU A 98 -8.76 10.12 -11.28
N GLN A 99 -8.12 11.23 -11.62
CA GLN A 99 -8.74 12.45 -12.20
C GLN A 99 -9.97 12.94 -11.43
N ARG A 100 -9.95 12.80 -10.09
CA ARG A 100 -11.04 13.18 -9.19
C ARG A 100 -10.50 13.53 -7.80
N PRO A 101 -11.29 14.17 -6.93
CA PRO A 101 -10.85 14.49 -5.58
C PRO A 101 -10.47 13.23 -4.78
N VAL A 102 -9.40 13.35 -3.99
CA VAL A 102 -8.85 12.30 -3.13
C VAL A 102 -8.79 12.78 -1.69
N LEU A 103 -9.29 11.98 -0.78
CA LEU A 103 -9.06 12.10 0.65
C LEU A 103 -8.01 11.05 1.04
N LEU A 104 -6.77 11.50 1.09
CA LEU A 104 -5.60 10.67 1.38
C LEU A 104 -5.45 10.49 2.89
N ILE A 105 -5.23 9.24 3.30
CA ILE A 105 -5.01 8.85 4.68
C ILE A 105 -3.66 8.10 4.71
N TRP A 106 -2.71 8.63 5.46
CA TRP A 106 -1.38 8.03 5.58
C TRP A 106 -0.84 8.12 7.01
N ASP A 107 0.30 7.50 7.26
CA ASP A 107 0.97 7.59 8.53
C ASP A 107 1.79 8.89 8.71
N GLY A 108 2.44 9.00 9.83
CA GLY A 108 3.24 10.18 10.16
C GLY A 108 4.74 9.99 9.89
N LEU A 109 5.16 9.28 8.86
CA LEU A 109 6.59 9.15 8.51
C LEU A 109 7.26 10.53 8.27
N PRO A 110 8.58 10.63 8.44
CA PRO A 110 9.29 11.89 8.23
C PRO A 110 9.08 12.49 6.83
N ALA A 111 8.99 11.67 5.78
CA ALA A 111 8.74 12.10 4.42
C ALA A 111 7.37 12.80 4.29
N HIS A 112 6.32 12.22 4.90
CA HIS A 112 4.95 12.78 4.91
C HIS A 112 4.85 14.11 5.64
N ARG A 113 5.73 14.37 6.61
CA ARG A 113 5.75 15.59 7.43
C ARG A 113 6.83 16.59 7.04
N SER A 114 7.57 16.32 5.96
CA SER A 114 8.60 17.23 5.48
C SER A 114 8.00 18.58 5.10
N ARG A 115 8.80 19.64 5.18
CA ARG A 115 8.37 20.97 4.74
C ARG A 115 7.98 20.96 3.26
N ARG A 116 8.79 20.29 2.43
CA ARG A 116 8.54 20.17 0.98
C ARG A 116 7.18 19.54 0.69
N MET A 117 6.88 18.42 1.37
CA MET A 117 5.59 17.72 1.23
C MET A 117 4.44 18.64 1.68
N ASN A 118 4.55 19.26 2.84
CA ASN A 118 3.50 20.16 3.35
C ASN A 118 3.27 21.36 2.43
N ASP A 119 4.34 21.98 1.92
CA ASP A 119 4.25 23.09 0.98
C ASP A 119 3.58 22.66 -0.33
N TRP A 120 3.93 21.45 -0.84
CA TRP A 120 3.32 20.90 -2.05
C TRP A 120 1.83 20.57 -1.84
N VAL A 121 1.47 19.83 -0.79
CA VAL A 121 0.07 19.50 -0.46
C VAL A 121 -0.78 20.76 -0.34
N ALA A 122 -0.23 21.85 0.22
CA ALA A 122 -0.93 23.12 0.34
C ALA A 122 -1.31 23.75 -1.03
N THR A 123 -0.61 23.39 -2.10
CA THR A 123 -0.92 23.82 -3.49
C THR A 123 -1.91 22.91 -4.20
N GLN A 124 -2.23 21.70 -3.66
CA GLN A 124 -3.06 20.69 -4.31
C GLN A 124 -4.51 20.64 -3.79
N ARG A 125 -4.98 21.68 -3.10
CA ARG A 125 -6.29 21.69 -2.40
C ARG A 125 -7.51 21.48 -3.28
N ASP A 126 -7.37 21.65 -4.59
CA ASP A 126 -8.46 21.46 -5.54
C ASP A 126 -8.86 20.00 -5.67
N TRP A 127 -7.91 19.07 -5.46
CA TRP A 127 -8.17 17.64 -5.58
C TRP A 127 -7.72 16.83 -4.35
N LEU A 128 -6.72 17.29 -3.58
CA LEU A 128 -6.11 16.52 -2.49
C LEU A 128 -6.48 17.10 -1.13
N SER A 129 -7.03 16.24 -0.29
CA SER A 129 -7.20 16.45 1.14
C SER A 129 -6.44 15.37 1.90
N VAL A 130 -5.72 15.73 2.95
CA VAL A 130 -4.87 14.78 3.69
C VAL A 130 -5.32 14.67 5.14
N GLU A 131 -5.41 13.43 5.63
CA GLU A 131 -5.60 13.09 7.03
C GLU A 131 -4.48 12.15 7.50
N GLN A 132 -4.08 12.31 8.76
CA GLN A 132 -3.04 11.46 9.32
C GLN A 132 -3.64 10.37 10.20
N LEU A 133 -3.13 9.14 10.03
CA LEU A 133 -3.38 8.07 10.98
C LEU A 133 -2.81 8.42 12.36
N PRO A 134 -3.42 7.95 13.45
CA PRO A 134 -2.84 8.07 14.77
C PRO A 134 -1.43 7.47 14.80
N GLY A 135 -0.51 8.13 15.52
CA GLY A 135 0.83 7.61 15.68
C GLY A 135 0.84 6.19 16.27
N TYR A 136 1.74 5.35 15.77
CA TYR A 136 1.90 3.96 16.21
C TYR A 136 0.65 3.07 16.06
N ALA A 137 -0.19 3.32 15.05
CA ALA A 137 -1.36 2.52 14.76
C ALA A 137 -1.33 1.92 13.32
N PRO A 138 -0.32 1.11 12.97
CA PRO A 138 -0.23 0.50 11.64
C PRO A 138 -1.42 -0.41 11.35
N ASP A 139 -2.00 -1.04 12.37
CA ASP A 139 -3.17 -1.91 12.23
C ASP A 139 -4.41 -1.19 11.64
N LEU A 140 -4.42 0.14 11.65
CA LEU A 140 -5.48 0.95 11.03
C LEU A 140 -5.24 1.22 9.54
N ASN A 141 -4.06 0.87 9.01
CA ASN A 141 -3.78 1.01 7.58
C ASN A 141 -4.06 -0.32 6.86
N PRO A 142 -5.08 -0.39 5.98
CA PRO A 142 -5.42 -1.62 5.27
C PRO A 142 -4.30 -2.09 4.32
N LEU A 143 -3.39 -1.21 3.90
CA LEU A 143 -2.22 -1.58 3.10
C LEU A 143 -1.25 -2.52 3.83
N GLU A 144 -1.15 -2.45 5.14
CA GLU A 144 -0.36 -3.42 5.91
C GLU A 144 -0.86 -4.85 5.71
N GLN A 145 -2.18 -5.03 5.57
CA GLN A 145 -2.79 -6.31 5.24
C GLN A 145 -2.50 -6.71 3.78
N ALA A 146 -2.53 -5.75 2.85
CA ALA A 146 -2.18 -5.99 1.45
C ALA A 146 -0.71 -6.42 1.32
N TRP A 147 0.22 -5.74 2.02
CA TRP A 147 1.62 -6.15 2.07
C TRP A 147 1.82 -7.53 2.70
N GLY A 148 1.09 -7.82 3.78
CA GLY A 148 1.07 -9.14 4.41
C GLY A 148 0.58 -10.24 3.44
N ASN A 149 -0.47 -9.97 2.68
CA ASN A 149 -1.02 -10.86 1.66
C ASN A 149 0.01 -11.11 0.55
N LEU A 150 0.54 -10.05 -0.08
CA LEU A 150 1.59 -10.15 -1.10
C LEU A 150 2.79 -10.99 -0.62
N LYS A 151 3.32 -10.67 0.57
CA LYS A 151 4.49 -11.35 1.14
C LYS A 151 4.22 -12.80 1.52
N SER A 152 2.97 -13.18 1.74
CA SER A 152 2.60 -14.56 2.09
C SER A 152 2.14 -15.41 0.92
N GLN A 153 1.58 -14.82 -0.11
CA GLN A 153 1.07 -15.55 -1.28
C GLN A 153 2.13 -15.65 -2.38
N GLU A 154 2.67 -14.54 -2.85
CA GLU A 154 3.56 -14.50 -4.00
C GLU A 154 5.04 -14.57 -3.62
N LEU A 155 5.44 -13.96 -2.50
CA LEU A 155 6.84 -13.81 -2.13
C LEU A 155 7.32 -14.80 -1.06
N ALA A 156 6.44 -15.63 -0.53
CA ALA A 156 6.81 -16.63 0.49
C ALA A 156 7.73 -17.69 -0.10
N ASN A 157 8.91 -17.87 0.53
CA ASN A 157 9.91 -18.85 0.11
C ASN A 157 10.39 -18.69 -1.36
N LEU A 158 10.17 -17.51 -1.95
CA LEU A 158 10.53 -17.21 -3.33
C LEU A 158 12.05 -17.04 -3.46
N CYS A 159 12.68 -17.93 -4.20
CA CYS A 159 14.10 -17.85 -4.54
C CYS A 159 14.23 -17.51 -6.03
N ARG A 160 14.69 -16.30 -6.34
CA ARG A 160 14.96 -15.83 -7.70
C ARG A 160 16.41 -15.40 -7.84
N ASP A 161 16.90 -15.37 -9.08
CA ASP A 161 18.28 -15.00 -9.39
C ASP A 161 18.46 -13.49 -9.61
N SER A 162 17.39 -12.75 -9.88
CA SER A 162 17.40 -11.30 -10.08
C SER A 162 16.30 -10.59 -9.28
N ILE A 163 16.55 -9.32 -8.98
CA ILE A 163 15.56 -8.48 -8.32
C ILE A 163 14.38 -8.18 -9.24
N ASP A 164 14.62 -8.12 -10.56
CA ASP A 164 13.58 -7.91 -11.56
C ASP A 164 12.58 -9.06 -11.57
N ALA A 165 13.04 -10.32 -11.45
CA ALA A 165 12.15 -11.46 -11.33
C ALA A 165 11.37 -11.51 -10.01
N VAL A 166 11.83 -10.81 -8.96
CA VAL A 166 11.05 -10.59 -7.72
C VAL A 166 10.05 -9.47 -7.94
N ALA A 167 10.43 -8.41 -8.69
CA ALA A 167 9.53 -7.33 -9.08
C ALA A 167 8.34 -7.86 -9.88
N ASP A 168 8.59 -8.65 -10.93
CA ASP A 168 7.54 -9.26 -11.76
C ASP A 168 6.51 -10.04 -10.89
N MET A 169 6.99 -10.84 -9.93
CA MET A 169 6.10 -11.58 -9.02
C MET A 169 5.34 -10.67 -8.06
N ALA A 170 5.97 -9.57 -7.63
CA ALA A 170 5.30 -8.59 -6.78
C ALA A 170 4.23 -7.82 -7.56
N GLU A 171 4.51 -7.42 -8.80
CA GLU A 171 3.55 -6.77 -9.70
C GLU A 171 2.35 -7.66 -9.99
N ASP A 172 2.58 -8.96 -10.29
CA ASP A 172 1.49 -9.93 -10.49
C ASP A 172 0.59 -10.02 -9.26
N GLY A 173 1.19 -10.09 -8.06
CA GLY A 173 0.46 -10.13 -6.79
C GLY A 173 -0.32 -8.85 -6.50
N LEU A 174 0.29 -7.69 -6.77
CA LEU A 174 -0.36 -6.38 -6.59
C LEU A 174 -1.50 -6.18 -7.59
N ASN A 175 -1.33 -6.61 -8.85
CA ASN A 175 -2.39 -6.59 -9.85
C ASN A 175 -3.56 -7.50 -9.44
N ARG A 176 -3.28 -8.71 -8.91
CA ARG A 176 -4.31 -9.58 -8.36
C ARG A 176 -5.08 -8.90 -7.21
N ILE A 177 -4.38 -8.25 -6.31
CA ILE A 177 -5.00 -7.51 -5.20
C ILE A 177 -5.84 -6.36 -5.77
N GLY A 178 -5.27 -5.55 -6.66
CA GLY A 178 -5.91 -4.33 -7.17
C GLY A 178 -7.15 -4.58 -8.03
N THR A 179 -7.29 -5.79 -8.60
CA THR A 179 -8.47 -6.18 -9.40
C THR A 179 -9.54 -6.94 -8.60
N ASP A 180 -9.32 -7.17 -7.31
CA ASP A 180 -10.24 -7.87 -6.41
C ASP A 180 -10.77 -6.91 -5.34
N ALA A 181 -11.86 -6.21 -5.64
CA ALA A 181 -12.49 -5.27 -4.73
C ALA A 181 -12.92 -5.93 -3.40
N GLU A 182 -13.40 -7.18 -3.43
CA GLU A 182 -13.77 -7.91 -2.22
C GLU A 182 -12.57 -8.15 -1.30
N LEU A 183 -11.40 -8.46 -1.88
CA LEU A 183 -10.15 -8.60 -1.14
C LEU A 183 -9.72 -7.25 -0.55
N CYS A 184 -9.81 -6.15 -1.31
CA CYS A 184 -9.54 -4.81 -0.83
C CYS A 184 -10.44 -4.43 0.36
N PHE A 185 -11.74 -4.72 0.28
CA PHE A 185 -12.67 -4.52 1.39
C PHE A 185 -12.40 -5.47 2.58
N ALA A 186 -11.87 -6.68 2.33
CA ALA A 186 -11.47 -7.57 3.41
C ALA A 186 -10.30 -6.97 4.21
N PHE A 187 -9.35 -6.31 3.57
CA PHE A 187 -8.25 -5.60 4.25
C PHE A 187 -8.79 -4.44 5.10
N LEU A 188 -9.71 -3.64 4.56
CA LEU A 188 -10.35 -2.55 5.29
C LEU A 188 -11.07 -3.07 6.55
N ARG A 189 -11.87 -4.13 6.40
CA ARG A 189 -12.56 -4.77 7.54
C ARG A 189 -11.60 -5.32 8.58
N HIS A 190 -10.46 -5.88 8.14
CA HIS A 190 -9.43 -6.40 9.06
C HIS A 190 -8.78 -5.28 9.89
N SER A 191 -8.64 -4.10 9.33
CA SER A 191 -8.17 -2.89 10.04
C SER A 191 -9.23 -2.31 11.00
N GLY A 192 -10.38 -2.98 11.17
CA GLY A 192 -11.47 -2.53 12.02
C GLY A 192 -12.27 -1.36 11.41
N LEU A 193 -12.09 -1.07 10.12
CA LEU A 193 -12.75 0.01 9.40
C LEU A 193 -13.86 -0.55 8.50
N ARG A 194 -14.88 0.28 8.22
CA ARG A 194 -16.02 -0.06 7.33
C ARG A 194 -16.43 1.17 6.54
N LEU A 195 -16.80 0.96 5.29
CA LEU A 195 -17.45 1.94 4.40
C LEU A 195 -18.85 1.47 4.03
#